data_7beb41a07e42c0cc1474a4952b7e7e4a
#
_entry.id   7beb41a07e42c0cc1474a4952b7e7e4a
#
_cell.length_a   1.000
_cell.length_b   1.000
_cell.length_c   1.000
_cell.angle_alpha   90.00
_cell.angle_beta   90.00
_cell.angle_gamma   90.00
#
_symmetry.space_group_name_H-M   'P 1'
#
loop_
_entity.id
_entity.type
_entity.pdbx_description
1 polymer ?
#
loop_
_entity_poly.entity_id
_entity_poly.type
_entity_poly.pdbx_seq_one_letter_code
_entity_poly.pdbx_strand_id
1 'polypeptide(L)'
;MIYLYAVLAGLSDVIAGWLALRGWAARIDARYIIGFAAGVMLAVSFLDILPEVNLKEDAAVLALGFLAFYVLEKVMMIHACGESECETHQIGPVAVVGMALDNFVDGAGMAVGYLIDPFLGLLITTAVILHEIPQGVTASLIMQAARWSPGRIMVALGVSGLLYPLGAMTAGFIPDAFHEKALAFIAGDFIYIGASDLLPEAHRKFNWKVILSVVSGMGFMEVLRFFVPLV
;
A
#
# COMPACT_ATOMS: atom_id res chain seq x y z
N MET A 1 12.98 16.27 2.60
CA MET A 1 12.08 15.90 1.49
C MET A 1 11.27 14.66 1.86
N ILE A 2 11.89 13.55 2.28
CA ILE A 2 11.19 12.28 2.56
C ILE A 2 10.03 12.40 3.56
N TYR A 3 10.21 13.11 4.67
CA TYR A 3 9.13 13.30 5.65
C TYR A 3 7.91 14.05 5.10
N LEU A 4 8.12 14.96 4.14
CA LEU A 4 7.02 15.63 3.44
C LEU A 4 6.24 14.62 2.60
N TYR A 5 6.93 13.74 1.88
CA TYR A 5 6.30 12.70 1.07
C TYR A 5 5.56 11.67 1.95
N ALA A 6 6.13 11.28 3.08
CA ALA A 6 5.46 10.41 4.04
C ALA A 6 4.18 11.05 4.63
N VAL A 7 4.19 12.34 4.89
CA VAL A 7 2.98 13.08 5.29
C VAL A 7 1.97 13.14 4.14
N LEU A 8 2.42 13.31 2.89
CA LEU A 8 1.51 13.31 1.73
C LEU A 8 0.86 11.93 1.53
N ALA A 9 1.59 10.83 1.75
CA ALA A 9 1.02 9.49 1.72
C ALA A 9 -0.10 9.33 2.77
N GLY A 10 0.16 9.68 4.02
CA GLY A 10 -0.86 9.65 5.07
C GLY A 10 -2.06 10.58 4.79
N LEU A 11 -1.83 11.73 4.16
CA LEU A 11 -2.91 12.61 3.74
C LEU A 11 -3.74 12.03 2.59
N SER A 12 -3.14 11.29 1.66
CA SER A 12 -3.88 10.64 0.55
C SER A 12 -4.89 9.62 1.07
N ASP A 13 -4.51 8.80 2.06
CA ASP A 13 -5.39 7.87 2.75
C ASP A 13 -6.56 8.60 3.46
N VAL A 14 -6.25 9.60 4.26
CA VAL A 14 -7.27 10.40 4.98
C VAL A 14 -8.22 11.10 4.02
N ILE A 15 -7.72 11.71 2.95
CA ILE A 15 -8.54 12.40 1.94
C ILE A 15 -9.42 11.41 1.19
N ALA A 16 -8.87 10.27 0.77
CA ALA A 16 -9.61 9.23 0.07
C ALA A 16 -10.75 8.68 0.94
N GLY A 17 -10.47 8.41 2.21
CA GLY A 17 -11.47 7.98 3.19
C GLY A 17 -12.56 9.03 3.43
N TRP A 18 -12.18 10.30 3.55
CA TRP A 18 -13.14 11.40 3.68
C TRP A 18 -14.05 11.52 2.45
N LEU A 19 -13.50 11.40 1.24
CA LEU A 19 -14.27 11.40 0.00
C LEU A 19 -15.23 10.22 -0.08
N ALA A 20 -14.80 9.04 0.39
CA ALA A 20 -15.66 7.85 0.47
C ALA A 20 -16.88 8.10 1.38
N LEU A 21 -16.65 8.67 2.57
CA LEU A 21 -17.73 9.03 3.51
C LEU A 21 -18.70 10.09 2.95
N ARG A 22 -18.27 10.91 1.98
CA ARG A 22 -19.10 11.87 1.25
C ARG A 22 -19.86 11.25 0.07
N GLY A 23 -19.76 9.93 -0.12
CA GLY A 23 -20.47 9.20 -1.18
C GLY A 23 -19.81 9.32 -2.57
N TRP A 24 -18.55 9.80 -2.66
CA TRP A 24 -17.82 9.87 -3.91
C TRP A 24 -17.54 8.45 -4.47
N ALA A 25 -17.22 7.50 -3.60
CA ALA A 25 -16.99 6.11 -3.97
C ALA A 25 -18.20 5.44 -4.65
N ALA A 26 -19.43 5.90 -4.36
CA ALA A 26 -20.64 5.41 -5.02
C ALA A 26 -20.79 5.89 -6.48
N ARG A 27 -20.02 6.88 -6.91
CA ARG A 27 -20.09 7.48 -8.25
C ARG A 27 -19.07 6.90 -9.24
N ILE A 28 -18.06 6.21 -8.72
CA ILE A 28 -16.96 5.64 -9.51
C ILE A 28 -16.90 4.15 -9.21
N ASP A 29 -16.71 3.34 -10.24
CA ASP A 29 -16.43 1.92 -10.06
C ASP A 29 -15.01 1.77 -9.48
N ALA A 30 -14.94 1.51 -8.17
CA ALA A 30 -13.68 1.41 -7.42
C ALA A 30 -12.70 0.41 -8.04
N ARG A 31 -13.19 -0.60 -8.79
CA ARG A 31 -12.35 -1.61 -9.43
C ARG A 31 -11.33 -1.01 -10.40
N TYR A 32 -11.65 0.13 -11.03
CA TYR A 32 -10.69 0.77 -11.94
C TYR A 32 -9.55 1.44 -11.18
N ILE A 33 -9.86 2.06 -10.02
CA ILE A 33 -8.84 2.69 -9.17
C ILE A 33 -7.98 1.61 -8.55
N ILE A 34 -8.59 0.54 -8.02
CA ILE A 34 -7.89 -0.62 -7.46
C ILE A 34 -7.01 -1.29 -8.51
N GLY A 35 -7.53 -1.53 -9.72
CA GLY A 35 -6.76 -2.11 -10.81
C GLY A 35 -5.57 -1.25 -11.24
N PHE A 36 -5.75 0.07 -11.32
CA PHE A 36 -4.67 1.01 -11.61
C PHE A 36 -3.58 0.95 -10.54
N ALA A 37 -3.97 1.01 -9.26
CA ALA A 37 -3.06 0.90 -8.13
C ALA A 37 -2.30 -0.43 -8.11
N ALA A 38 -2.98 -1.56 -8.38
CA ALA A 38 -2.33 -2.86 -8.53
C ALA A 38 -1.24 -2.84 -9.62
N GLY A 39 -1.56 -2.23 -10.79
CA GLY A 39 -0.60 -2.08 -11.87
C GLY A 39 0.62 -1.24 -11.48
N VAL A 40 0.41 -0.14 -10.77
CA VAL A 40 1.49 0.71 -10.24
C VAL A 40 2.37 -0.05 -9.25
N MET A 41 1.77 -0.73 -8.27
CA MET A 41 2.51 -1.51 -7.25
C MET A 41 3.35 -2.62 -7.88
N LEU A 42 2.78 -3.36 -8.82
CA LEU A 42 3.52 -4.41 -9.52
C LEU A 42 4.63 -3.84 -10.41
N ALA A 43 4.40 -2.70 -11.07
CA ALA A 43 5.43 -2.06 -11.88
C ALA A 43 6.62 -1.62 -11.02
N VAL A 44 6.38 -0.88 -9.93
CA VAL A 44 7.48 -0.44 -9.05
C VAL A 44 8.22 -1.62 -8.43
N SER A 45 7.51 -2.67 -8.04
CA SER A 45 8.14 -3.87 -7.47
C SER A 45 9.06 -4.56 -8.46
N PHE A 46 8.55 -4.89 -9.66
CA PHE A 46 9.29 -5.70 -10.64
C PHE A 46 10.32 -4.91 -11.43
N LEU A 47 10.08 -3.64 -11.69
CA LEU A 47 10.86 -2.86 -12.64
C LEU A 47 11.79 -1.86 -11.96
N ASP A 48 11.52 -1.50 -10.69
CA ASP A 48 12.32 -0.53 -9.95
C ASP A 48 13.01 -1.13 -8.73
N ILE A 49 12.28 -1.85 -7.87
CA ILE A 49 12.82 -2.37 -6.62
C ILE A 49 13.64 -3.65 -6.86
N LEU A 50 13.09 -4.63 -7.56
CA LEU A 50 13.78 -5.91 -7.78
C LEU A 50 15.13 -5.80 -8.50
N PRO A 51 15.35 -4.89 -9.47
CA PRO A 51 16.66 -4.69 -10.07
C PRO A 51 17.75 -4.23 -9.08
N GLU A 52 17.37 -3.54 -7.99
CA GLU A 52 18.27 -3.05 -6.94
C GLU A 52 18.53 -4.10 -5.85
N VAL A 53 17.89 -5.28 -5.92
CA VAL A 53 18.00 -6.36 -4.93
C VAL A 53 18.86 -7.49 -5.47
N ASN A 54 19.83 -7.94 -4.67
CA ASN A 54 20.59 -9.15 -4.99
C ASN A 54 19.76 -10.42 -4.72
N LEU A 55 18.94 -10.82 -5.69
CA LEU A 55 18.05 -11.99 -5.55
C LEU A 55 18.77 -13.30 -5.23
N LYS A 56 20.09 -13.42 -5.46
CA LYS A 56 20.83 -14.64 -5.07
C LYS A 56 21.03 -14.75 -3.57
N GLU A 57 21.14 -13.60 -2.90
CA GLU A 57 21.39 -13.52 -1.46
C GLU A 57 20.11 -13.21 -0.68
N ASP A 58 19.23 -12.38 -1.23
CA ASP A 58 18.11 -11.78 -0.52
C ASP A 58 16.73 -12.31 -0.92
N ALA A 59 16.65 -13.34 -1.80
CA ALA A 59 15.37 -13.96 -2.17
C ALA A 59 14.55 -14.46 -0.97
N ALA A 60 15.23 -14.94 0.08
CA ALA A 60 14.57 -15.38 1.31
C ALA A 60 13.97 -14.21 2.08
N VAL A 61 14.61 -13.04 2.06
CA VAL A 61 14.11 -11.81 2.70
C VAL A 61 12.92 -11.26 1.93
N LEU A 62 12.95 -11.29 0.60
CA LEU A 62 11.81 -10.96 -0.26
C LEU A 62 10.62 -11.88 0.04
N ALA A 63 10.85 -13.20 0.07
CA ALA A 63 9.81 -14.16 0.42
C ALA A 63 9.26 -13.94 1.83
N LEU A 64 10.11 -13.52 2.78
CA LEU A 64 9.70 -13.17 4.14
C LEU A 64 8.79 -11.95 4.14
N GLY A 65 9.09 -10.91 3.36
CA GLY A 65 8.23 -9.74 3.21
C GLY A 65 6.83 -10.13 2.72
N PHE A 66 6.77 -10.88 1.62
CA PHE A 66 5.50 -11.41 1.10
C PHE A 66 4.73 -12.23 2.14
N LEU A 67 5.41 -13.17 2.81
CA LEU A 67 4.77 -14.05 3.80
C LEU A 67 4.35 -13.30 5.06
N ALA A 68 5.10 -12.29 5.49
CA ALA A 68 4.78 -11.50 6.68
C ALA A 68 3.43 -10.80 6.50
N PHE A 69 3.21 -10.15 5.36
CA PHE A 69 1.94 -9.47 5.07
C PHE A 69 0.80 -10.46 4.79
N TYR A 70 1.08 -11.55 4.09
CA TYR A 70 0.11 -12.63 3.95
C TYR A 70 -0.38 -13.16 5.32
N VAL A 71 0.54 -13.46 6.22
CA VAL A 71 0.21 -13.97 7.56
C VAL A 71 -0.48 -12.89 8.39
N LEU A 72 0.01 -11.65 8.35
CA LEU A 72 -0.59 -10.52 9.04
C LEU A 72 -2.06 -10.36 8.63
N GLU A 73 -2.35 -10.29 7.34
CA GLU A 73 -3.72 -10.17 6.83
C GLU A 73 -4.59 -11.35 7.28
N LYS A 74 -4.11 -12.60 7.14
CA LYS A 74 -4.91 -13.80 7.51
C LYS A 74 -5.14 -13.89 9.01
N VAL A 75 -4.15 -13.58 9.84
CA VAL A 75 -4.30 -13.53 11.30
C VAL A 75 -5.31 -12.44 11.68
N MET A 76 -5.29 -11.31 11.02
CA MET A 76 -6.24 -10.23 11.26
C MET A 76 -7.66 -10.62 10.83
N MET A 77 -7.80 -11.28 9.68
CA MET A 77 -9.11 -11.81 9.25
C MET A 77 -9.67 -12.84 10.23
N ILE A 78 -8.84 -13.76 10.74
CA ILE A 78 -9.29 -14.78 11.74
C ILE A 78 -9.74 -14.10 13.04
N HIS A 79 -9.04 -13.08 13.51
CA HIS A 79 -9.41 -12.35 14.74
C HIS A 79 -10.65 -11.45 14.53
N ALA A 80 -10.90 -11.03 13.30
CA ALA A 80 -12.08 -10.27 12.93
C ALA A 80 -13.33 -11.14 12.78
N CYS A 81 -13.15 -12.40 12.30
CA CYS A 81 -14.21 -13.37 12.04
C CYS A 81 -13.87 -14.67 12.77
N GLY A 82 -14.36 -14.85 14.00
CA GLY A 82 -14.15 -16.07 14.79
C GLY A 82 -14.73 -17.36 14.19
N GLU A 83 -15.47 -17.30 13.09
CA GLU A 83 -16.04 -18.44 12.36
C GLU A 83 -16.17 -18.16 10.86
N SER A 84 -16.25 -19.23 10.06
CA SER A 84 -16.22 -19.24 8.60
C SER A 84 -17.41 -18.57 7.88
N GLU A 85 -18.42 -18.10 8.60
CA GLU A 85 -19.61 -17.41 8.07
C GLU A 85 -19.95 -16.17 8.90
N CYS A 86 -19.10 -15.17 8.83
CA CYS A 86 -19.31 -13.93 9.54
C CYS A 86 -20.05 -12.89 8.67
N GLU A 87 -21.33 -12.69 8.87
CA GLU A 87 -22.13 -11.67 8.17
C GLU A 87 -21.99 -10.26 8.76
N THR A 88 -21.55 -10.10 10.01
CA THR A 88 -21.43 -8.77 10.62
C THR A 88 -20.39 -8.73 11.75
N HIS A 89 -19.52 -7.83 11.75
CA HIS A 89 -18.35 -7.93 12.35
C HIS A 89 -17.67 -6.87 13.12
N GLN A 90 -16.86 -7.23 14.07
CA GLN A 90 -15.93 -6.39 14.83
C GLN A 90 -14.62 -6.17 14.05
N ILE A 91 -14.71 -6.04 12.72
CA ILE A 91 -13.55 -5.87 11.83
C ILE A 91 -12.82 -4.54 12.08
N GLY A 92 -13.54 -3.51 12.53
CA GLY A 92 -13.02 -2.15 12.58
C GLY A 92 -11.69 -1.96 13.30
N PRO A 93 -11.51 -2.37 14.59
CA PRO A 93 -10.26 -2.11 15.31
C PRO A 93 -9.07 -2.90 14.74
N VAL A 94 -9.31 -4.14 14.32
CA VAL A 94 -8.27 -5.03 13.81
C VAL A 94 -7.79 -4.57 12.44
N ALA A 95 -8.71 -4.17 11.55
CA ALA A 95 -8.38 -3.60 10.26
C ALA A 95 -7.53 -2.31 10.39
N VAL A 96 -7.83 -1.47 11.38
CA VAL A 96 -7.04 -0.25 11.64
C VAL A 96 -5.60 -0.59 12.06
N VAL A 97 -5.41 -1.62 12.88
CA VAL A 97 -4.07 -2.05 13.29
C VAL A 97 -3.27 -2.57 12.09
N GLY A 98 -3.90 -3.34 11.19
CA GLY A 98 -3.22 -3.85 10.00
C GLY A 98 -2.79 -2.74 9.05
N MET A 99 -3.73 -1.87 8.73
CA MET A 99 -3.45 -0.70 7.92
C MET A 99 -2.35 0.18 8.54
N ALA A 100 -2.34 0.33 9.87
CA ALA A 100 -1.32 1.09 10.56
C ALA A 100 0.08 0.45 10.45
N LEU A 101 0.17 -0.90 10.50
CA LEU A 101 1.42 -1.62 10.29
C LEU A 101 1.91 -1.52 8.85
N ASP A 102 1.01 -1.65 7.89
CA ASP A 102 1.25 -1.45 6.47
C ASP A 102 1.82 -0.06 6.21
N ASN A 103 1.13 0.98 6.64
CA ASN A 103 1.55 2.37 6.53
C ASN A 103 2.94 2.64 7.15
N PHE A 104 3.26 1.95 8.25
CA PHE A 104 4.58 2.06 8.87
C PHE A 104 5.67 1.45 7.98
N VAL A 105 5.43 0.27 7.40
CA VAL A 105 6.38 -0.40 6.52
C VAL A 105 6.55 0.38 5.23
N ASP A 106 5.48 0.91 4.66
CA ASP A 106 5.50 1.77 3.49
C ASP A 106 6.34 3.03 3.73
N GLY A 107 6.14 3.70 4.88
CA GLY A 107 6.95 4.84 5.26
C GLY A 107 8.44 4.51 5.37
N ALA A 108 8.77 3.36 5.95
CA ALA A 108 10.14 2.86 6.00
C ALA A 108 10.67 2.56 4.58
N GLY A 109 9.86 1.94 3.72
CA GLY A 109 10.19 1.63 2.34
C GLY A 109 10.50 2.85 1.49
N MET A 110 9.66 3.86 1.59
CA MET A 110 9.89 5.15 0.93
C MET A 110 11.25 5.72 1.35
N ALA A 111 11.57 5.71 2.64
CA ALA A 111 12.80 6.28 3.15
C ALA A 111 14.03 5.45 2.79
N VAL A 112 13.97 4.12 2.86
CA VAL A 112 15.05 3.23 2.41
C VAL A 112 15.32 3.42 0.92
N GLY A 113 14.27 3.51 0.09
CA GLY A 113 14.42 3.81 -1.33
C GLY A 113 15.20 5.11 -1.56
N TYR A 114 14.86 6.17 -0.82
CA TYR A 114 15.59 7.45 -0.88
C TYR A 114 17.03 7.38 -0.40
N LEU A 115 17.35 6.51 0.55
CA LEU A 115 18.73 6.33 1.04
C LEU A 115 19.60 5.58 0.02
N ILE A 116 19.00 4.72 -0.79
CA ILE A 116 19.69 4.00 -1.87
C ILE A 116 19.83 4.91 -3.08
N ASP A 117 18.71 5.41 -3.58
CA ASP A 117 18.65 6.30 -4.73
C ASP A 117 17.43 7.24 -4.63
N PRO A 118 17.59 8.57 -4.73
CA PRO A 118 16.48 9.51 -4.62
C PRO A 118 15.36 9.29 -5.65
N PHE A 119 15.71 8.82 -6.85
CA PHE A 119 14.72 8.53 -7.88
C PHE A 119 13.91 7.27 -7.55
N LEU A 120 14.58 6.20 -7.08
CA LEU A 120 13.91 5.00 -6.57
C LEU A 120 12.94 5.36 -5.43
N GLY A 121 13.38 6.18 -4.48
CA GLY A 121 12.52 6.67 -3.40
C GLY A 121 11.30 7.44 -3.90
N LEU A 122 11.44 8.23 -4.97
CA LEU A 122 10.32 8.93 -5.61
C LEU A 122 9.33 7.95 -6.26
N LEU A 123 9.82 6.92 -6.95
CA LEU A 123 8.98 5.90 -7.58
C LEU A 123 8.20 5.10 -6.53
N ILE A 124 8.88 4.67 -5.46
CA ILE A 124 8.24 4.00 -4.31
C ILE A 124 7.18 4.91 -3.69
N THR A 125 7.51 6.18 -3.42
CA THR A 125 6.56 7.16 -2.87
C THR A 125 5.32 7.33 -3.75
N THR A 126 5.51 7.39 -5.06
CA THR A 126 4.40 7.52 -6.01
C THR A 126 3.49 6.30 -5.97
N ALA A 127 4.07 5.10 -5.91
CA ALA A 127 3.31 3.87 -5.79
C ALA A 127 2.53 3.81 -4.47
N VAL A 128 3.17 4.18 -3.36
CA VAL A 128 2.53 4.25 -2.04
C VAL A 128 1.34 5.23 -2.07
N ILE A 129 1.52 6.47 -2.51
CA ILE A 129 0.42 7.45 -2.56
C ILE A 129 -0.76 6.94 -3.43
N LEU A 130 -0.48 6.27 -4.52
CA LEU A 130 -1.51 5.81 -5.45
C LEU A 130 -2.29 4.60 -4.93
N HIS A 131 -1.66 3.67 -4.19
CA HIS A 131 -2.40 2.55 -3.63
C HIS A 131 -3.15 2.91 -2.34
N GLU A 132 -2.73 3.97 -1.64
CA GLU A 132 -3.46 4.50 -0.49
C GLU A 132 -4.86 5.04 -0.83
N ILE A 133 -5.08 5.48 -2.06
CA ILE A 133 -6.40 5.95 -2.47
C ILE A 133 -7.46 4.84 -2.36
N PRO A 134 -7.29 3.65 -2.97
CA PRO A 134 -8.23 2.56 -2.76
C PRO A 134 -8.26 2.04 -1.31
N GLN A 135 -7.11 2.03 -0.61
CA GLN A 135 -7.02 1.58 0.78
C GLN A 135 -7.87 2.45 1.70
N GLY A 136 -7.72 3.77 1.67
CA GLY A 136 -8.49 4.71 2.49
C GLY A 136 -9.99 4.66 2.19
N VAL A 137 -10.36 4.48 0.91
CA VAL A 137 -11.77 4.26 0.52
C VAL A 137 -12.29 2.97 1.16
N THR A 138 -11.59 1.86 0.99
CA THR A 138 -12.01 0.54 1.48
C THR A 138 -12.08 0.52 3.00
N ALA A 139 -11.05 1.03 3.69
CA ALA A 139 -11.02 1.14 5.14
C ALA A 139 -12.19 1.94 5.69
N SER A 140 -12.50 3.09 5.07
CA SER A 140 -13.64 3.91 5.46
C SER A 140 -14.97 3.18 5.31
N LEU A 141 -15.17 2.46 4.21
CA LEU A 141 -16.39 1.70 3.95
C LEU A 141 -16.55 0.52 4.93
N ILE A 142 -15.46 -0.19 5.25
CA ILE A 142 -15.45 -1.26 6.24
C ILE A 142 -15.80 -0.73 7.62
N MET A 143 -15.17 0.35 8.06
CA MET A 143 -15.47 0.97 9.36
C MET A 143 -16.90 1.53 9.41
N GLN A 144 -17.40 2.07 8.30
CA GLN A 144 -18.80 2.51 8.21
C GLN A 144 -19.78 1.33 8.31
N ALA A 145 -19.48 0.19 7.66
CA ALA A 145 -20.26 -1.05 7.79
C ALA A 145 -20.25 -1.57 9.23
N ALA A 146 -19.13 -1.42 9.95
CA ALA A 146 -19.00 -1.70 11.39
C ALA A 146 -19.67 -0.64 12.28
N ARG A 147 -20.45 0.27 11.71
CA ARG A 147 -21.24 1.33 12.40
C ARG A 147 -20.39 2.34 13.18
N TRP A 148 -19.17 2.59 12.78
CA TRP A 148 -18.38 3.68 13.35
C TRP A 148 -18.92 5.03 12.88
N SER A 149 -18.85 6.02 13.76
CA SER A 149 -19.21 7.40 13.38
C SER A 149 -18.15 7.97 12.41
N PRO A 150 -18.53 8.86 11.49
CA PRO A 150 -17.59 9.49 10.56
C PRO A 150 -16.37 10.15 11.27
N GLY A 151 -16.60 10.79 12.42
CA GLY A 151 -15.52 11.39 13.21
C GLY A 151 -14.52 10.34 13.73
N ARG A 152 -15.03 9.18 14.21
CA ARG A 152 -14.17 8.08 14.68
C ARG A 152 -13.37 7.46 13.53
N ILE A 153 -13.97 7.32 12.35
CA ILE A 153 -13.28 6.86 11.14
C ILE A 153 -12.15 7.81 10.78
N MET A 154 -12.42 9.11 10.74
CA MET A 154 -11.39 10.11 10.40
C MET A 154 -10.23 10.14 11.39
N VAL A 155 -10.51 9.95 12.69
CA VAL A 155 -9.46 9.83 13.71
C VAL A 155 -8.62 8.57 13.49
N ALA A 156 -9.24 7.43 13.17
CA ALA A 156 -8.54 6.17 12.90
C ALA A 156 -7.60 6.31 11.68
N LEU A 157 -8.10 6.85 10.57
CA LEU A 157 -7.29 7.12 9.37
C LEU A 157 -6.16 8.11 9.67
N GLY A 158 -6.46 9.18 10.42
CA GLY A 158 -5.43 10.16 10.81
C GLY A 158 -4.33 9.55 11.66
N VAL A 159 -4.67 8.70 12.64
CA VAL A 159 -3.69 7.97 13.47
C VAL A 159 -2.89 6.98 12.61
N SER A 160 -3.54 6.24 11.74
CA SER A 160 -2.87 5.33 10.81
C SER A 160 -1.92 6.10 9.87
N GLY A 161 -2.36 7.21 9.31
CA GLY A 161 -1.56 8.06 8.44
C GLY A 161 -0.31 8.65 9.09
N LEU A 162 -0.27 8.79 10.43
CA LEU A 162 0.93 9.21 11.16
C LEU A 162 2.02 8.12 11.18
N LEU A 163 1.69 6.89 10.86
CA LEU A 163 2.66 5.80 10.83
C LEU A 163 3.63 5.91 9.65
N TYR A 164 3.26 6.57 8.53
CA TYR A 164 4.19 6.82 7.42
C TYR A 164 5.41 7.62 7.84
N PRO A 165 5.28 8.83 8.41
CA PRO A 165 6.45 9.57 8.86
C PRO A 165 7.19 8.86 10.00
N LEU A 166 6.51 8.11 10.87
CA LEU A 166 7.16 7.30 11.90
C LEU A 166 7.99 6.16 11.28
N GLY A 167 7.44 5.45 10.29
CA GLY A 167 8.18 4.43 9.53
C GLY A 167 9.38 5.04 8.80
N ALA A 168 9.19 6.17 8.14
CA ALA A 168 10.28 6.87 7.46
C ALA A 168 11.41 7.28 8.42
N MET A 169 11.10 7.63 9.66
CA MET A 169 12.13 7.94 10.67
C MET A 169 12.97 6.72 11.03
N THR A 170 12.41 5.51 10.98
CA THR A 170 13.14 4.28 11.34
C THR A 170 14.22 3.91 10.34
N ALA A 171 14.09 4.30 9.08
CA ALA A 171 15.08 4.02 8.04
C ALA A 171 16.47 4.57 8.38
N GLY A 172 16.53 5.72 9.05
CA GLY A 172 17.80 6.31 9.52
C GLY A 172 18.53 5.49 10.60
N PHE A 173 17.89 4.49 11.20
CA PHE A 173 18.50 3.58 12.17
C PHE A 173 18.92 2.25 11.53
N ILE A 174 18.57 2.01 10.26
CA ILE A 174 18.98 0.82 9.51
C ILE A 174 20.39 1.06 8.99
N PRO A 175 21.39 0.24 9.38
CA PRO A 175 22.74 0.38 8.82
C PRO A 175 22.74 0.19 7.30
N ASP A 176 23.61 0.89 6.58
CA ASP A 176 23.68 0.88 5.11
C ASP A 176 23.78 -0.54 4.52
N ALA A 177 24.53 -1.43 5.19
CA ALA A 177 24.65 -2.84 4.79
C ALA A 177 23.32 -3.63 4.80
N PHE A 178 22.26 -3.10 5.35
CA PHE A 178 20.94 -3.73 5.42
C PHE A 178 19.90 -3.04 4.54
N HIS A 179 20.24 -1.95 3.84
CA HIS A 179 19.28 -1.24 2.99
C HIS A 179 18.76 -2.12 1.86
N GLU A 180 19.62 -2.89 1.16
CA GLU A 180 19.19 -3.84 0.12
C GLU A 180 18.25 -4.93 0.68
N LYS A 181 18.55 -5.45 1.89
CA LYS A 181 17.68 -6.43 2.56
C LYS A 181 16.32 -5.84 2.94
N ALA A 182 16.32 -4.61 3.46
CA ALA A 182 15.06 -3.90 3.74
C ALA A 182 14.27 -3.67 2.46
N LEU A 183 14.95 -3.30 1.37
CA LEU A 183 14.33 -3.14 0.06
C LEU A 183 13.77 -4.45 -0.49
N ALA A 184 14.48 -5.58 -0.31
CA ALA A 184 13.99 -6.90 -0.66
C ALA A 184 12.70 -7.27 0.11
N PHE A 185 12.66 -6.98 1.41
CA PHE A 185 11.46 -7.18 2.23
C PHE A 185 10.28 -6.37 1.71
N ILE A 186 10.49 -5.08 1.41
CA ILE A 186 9.50 -4.17 0.86
C ILE A 186 9.01 -4.61 -0.53
N ALA A 187 9.92 -5.12 -1.38
CA ALA A 187 9.52 -5.71 -2.66
C ALA A 187 8.55 -6.87 -2.48
N GLY A 188 8.81 -7.74 -1.50
CA GLY A 188 7.93 -8.85 -1.16
C GLY A 188 6.55 -8.41 -0.70
N ASP A 189 6.49 -7.40 0.15
CA ASP A 189 5.27 -6.76 0.61
C ASP A 189 4.48 -6.15 -0.55
N PHE A 190 5.10 -5.31 -1.36
CA PHE A 190 4.45 -4.67 -2.51
C PHE A 190 3.92 -5.69 -3.54
N ILE A 191 4.65 -6.79 -3.77
CA ILE A 191 4.16 -7.89 -4.60
C ILE A 191 2.94 -8.53 -3.96
N TYR A 192 2.93 -8.70 -2.62
CA TYR A 192 1.77 -9.24 -1.91
C TYR A 192 0.55 -8.33 -2.09
N ILE A 193 0.68 -7.04 -1.80
CA ILE A 193 -0.40 -6.05 -1.94
C ILE A 193 -0.90 -6.02 -3.39
N GLY A 194 0.00 -5.85 -4.35
CA GLY A 194 -0.37 -5.74 -5.77
C GLY A 194 -1.02 -7.00 -6.33
N ALA A 195 -0.42 -8.18 -6.11
CA ALA A 195 -0.84 -9.43 -6.74
C ALA A 195 -1.89 -10.20 -5.94
N SER A 196 -1.85 -10.15 -4.62
CA SER A 196 -2.68 -11.02 -3.76
C SER A 196 -3.86 -10.29 -3.15
N ASP A 197 -3.81 -8.97 -3.04
CA ASP A 197 -4.90 -8.16 -2.49
C ASP A 197 -5.59 -7.31 -3.59
N LEU A 198 -4.90 -6.34 -4.17
CA LEU A 198 -5.51 -5.38 -5.10
C LEU A 198 -5.98 -6.03 -6.42
N LEU A 199 -5.17 -6.91 -7.02
CA LEU A 199 -5.50 -7.50 -8.31
C LEU A 199 -6.72 -8.43 -8.26
N PRO A 200 -6.87 -9.36 -7.28
CA PRO A 200 -8.08 -10.15 -7.11
C PRO A 200 -9.31 -9.30 -6.79
N GLU A 201 -9.17 -8.26 -5.95
CA GLU A 201 -10.25 -7.35 -5.61
C GLU A 201 -10.77 -6.61 -6.85
N ALA A 202 -9.89 -6.10 -7.71
CA ALA A 202 -10.25 -5.47 -8.97
C ALA A 202 -10.98 -6.43 -9.91
N HIS A 203 -10.63 -7.74 -9.90
CA HIS A 203 -11.14 -8.76 -10.81
C HIS A 203 -12.26 -9.63 -10.23
N ARG A 204 -12.92 -9.27 -9.14
CA ARG A 204 -14.06 -10.02 -8.57
C ARG A 204 -15.13 -10.37 -9.62
N LYS A 205 -15.26 -9.56 -10.67
CA LYS A 205 -16.05 -9.85 -11.86
C LYS A 205 -15.24 -9.49 -13.09
N PHE A 206 -15.20 -10.38 -14.08
CA PHE A 206 -14.49 -10.12 -15.34
C PHE A 206 -14.96 -8.80 -15.98
N ASN A 207 -14.00 -7.94 -16.28
CA ASN A 207 -14.22 -6.69 -16.98
C ASN A 207 -12.93 -6.28 -17.70
N TRP A 208 -12.95 -6.23 -19.02
CA TRP A 208 -11.78 -5.86 -19.81
C TRP A 208 -11.23 -4.45 -19.50
N LYS A 209 -12.09 -3.54 -19.04
CA LYS A 209 -11.68 -2.20 -18.60
C LYS A 209 -10.80 -2.24 -17.35
N VAL A 210 -11.00 -3.23 -16.48
CA VAL A 210 -10.11 -3.47 -15.33
C VAL A 210 -8.73 -3.92 -15.82
N ILE A 211 -8.67 -4.78 -16.83
CA ILE A 211 -7.38 -5.17 -17.45
C ILE A 211 -6.66 -3.93 -17.99
N LEU A 212 -7.36 -3.07 -18.72
CA LEU A 212 -6.79 -1.82 -19.19
C LEU A 212 -6.34 -0.90 -18.06
N SER A 213 -7.08 -0.87 -16.96
CA SER A 213 -6.71 -0.08 -15.78
C SER A 213 -5.40 -0.57 -15.18
N VAL A 214 -5.22 -1.88 -14.99
CA VAL A 214 -3.95 -2.48 -14.53
C VAL A 214 -2.81 -2.13 -15.48
N VAL A 215 -3.00 -2.37 -16.77
CA VAL A 215 -1.98 -2.05 -17.80
C VAL A 215 -1.65 -0.56 -17.81
N SER A 216 -2.64 0.31 -17.63
CA SER A 216 -2.41 1.76 -17.57
C SER A 216 -1.63 2.18 -16.33
N GLY A 217 -1.84 1.51 -15.18
CA GLY A 217 -1.04 1.72 -13.97
C GLY A 217 0.43 1.36 -14.19
N MET A 218 0.68 0.20 -14.80
CA MET A 218 2.04 -0.19 -15.18
C MET A 218 2.67 0.80 -16.17
N GLY A 219 1.93 1.17 -17.23
CA GLY A 219 2.37 2.13 -18.23
C GLY A 219 2.64 3.52 -17.66
N PHE A 220 1.88 3.95 -16.65
CA PHE A 220 2.09 5.21 -15.96
C PHE A 220 3.47 5.26 -15.28
N MET A 221 3.88 4.17 -14.62
CA MET A 221 5.21 4.10 -13.99
C MET A 221 6.33 4.15 -15.02
N GLU A 222 6.17 3.50 -16.17
CA GLU A 222 7.13 3.59 -17.28
C GLU A 222 7.24 5.02 -17.84
N VAL A 223 6.09 5.68 -18.01
CA VAL A 223 6.07 7.09 -18.46
C VAL A 223 6.74 8.00 -17.44
N LEU A 224 6.45 7.81 -16.14
CA LEU A 224 7.08 8.58 -15.06
C LEU A 224 8.60 8.41 -15.07
N ARG A 225 9.08 7.18 -15.25
CA ARG A 225 10.50 6.84 -15.38
C ARG A 225 11.17 7.55 -16.56
N PHE A 226 10.47 7.67 -17.68
CA PHE A 226 10.99 8.33 -18.87
C PHE A 226 11.12 9.86 -18.70
N PHE A 227 10.16 10.50 -18.01
CA PHE A 227 10.12 11.95 -17.85
C PHE A 227 10.92 12.49 -16.67
N VAL A 228 11.28 11.65 -15.70
CA VAL A 228 12.18 12.04 -14.61
C VAL A 228 13.56 11.45 -14.93
N PRO A 229 14.41 12.17 -15.67
CA PRO A 229 15.72 11.66 -16.02
C PRO A 229 16.53 11.42 -14.75
N LEU A 230 17.32 10.35 -14.77
CA LEU A 230 18.36 10.04 -13.79
C LEU A 230 19.24 11.30 -13.62
N VAL A 231 19.08 12.00 -12.51
CA VAL A 231 19.93 13.13 -12.12
C VAL A 231 21.06 12.59 -11.27
#